data_705e49a0b76a5160bb23cb9c0739155c
#
_entry.id   705e49a0b76a5160bb23cb9c0739155c
#
_cell.length_a   1.000
_cell.length_b   1.000
_cell.length_c   1.000
_cell.angle_alpha   90.00
_cell.angle_beta   90.00
_cell.angle_gamma   90.00
#
_symmetry.space_group_name_H-M   'P 1'
#
loop_
_entity.id
_entity.type
_entity.pdbx_description
1 polymer ?
#
loop_
_entity_poly.entity_id
_entity_poly.type
_entity_poly.pdbx_seq_one_letter_code
_entity_poly.pdbx_strand_id
1 'polypeptide(L)'
;NYTMSVDSLDAGFYTIPRYSSVALGGIKYSFNDDLVFSKLINGVREEIIDINNSKILYQGSFQEYPTVISSGTPNELIFIIPDNTVTIDHFNIFVYVKEPNGIWTKWQRTSSLYLHNSSDQVFEVRYNENRRYELKFGNNINGKQLPENSQVGIYYLASDGPSGEVGIGAVTNKKITVFSTSRIDSILSDGRVGNILNNGDINTVLLNNSSPSTYYSDPETVEQIRQNAPTNYRSQYSLTTAKSYETFIKTNFANILHDVAVMNNDEYLDSYIKYFYDLGLTNPQLEYRSLYNQVNFADACNFNNIYCFCVPKTRNNVKSYMISEQKSLIINTIDEQKVLTAEVIIADPVYMAVDIAASATGQPQVTDINNTQILVYKDLVTRKSDSTIASEVNDLIISFFNRVNNNLGQHINVNQLVTDILAIEGVAHIATRINDANTIVEGLQLLMWNLAYPSFTTSFSTNITLEKFQFPFLYTPSMISRITVV
;
A
#
# COMPACT_ATOMS: atom_id res chain seq x y z
N ASN A 1 -10.57 -1.15 8.74
CA ASN A 1 -11.60 -0.80 9.72
C ASN A 1 -12.18 -2.09 10.29
N TYR A 2 -12.27 -2.20 11.59
CA TYR A 2 -12.95 -3.32 12.24
C TYR A 2 -13.96 -2.77 13.24
N THR A 3 -15.07 -3.49 13.36
CA THR A 3 -16.07 -3.22 14.38
C THR A 3 -15.94 -4.33 15.41
N MET A 4 -15.82 -4.00 16.68
CA MET A 4 -15.79 -4.97 17.75
C MET A 4 -17.14 -4.96 18.47
N SER A 5 -17.71 -6.16 18.72
CA SER A 5 -18.86 -6.33 19.61
C SER A 5 -18.40 -7.11 20.83
N VAL A 6 -18.64 -6.55 22.02
CA VAL A 6 -18.24 -7.16 23.30
C VAL A 6 -19.44 -7.10 24.25
N ASP A 7 -20.26 -8.15 24.22
CA ASP A 7 -21.54 -8.18 24.94
C ASP A 7 -21.40 -8.44 26.44
N SER A 8 -20.31 -9.09 26.87
CA SER A 8 -20.15 -9.59 28.24
C SER A 8 -19.31 -8.74 29.19
N LEU A 9 -18.75 -7.61 28.71
CA LEU A 9 -17.91 -6.75 29.54
C LEU A 9 -18.73 -5.61 30.17
N ASP A 10 -18.36 -5.22 31.39
CA ASP A 10 -18.88 -4.03 32.05
C ASP A 10 -18.35 -2.74 31.40
N ALA A 11 -18.93 -1.58 31.77
CA ALA A 11 -18.40 -0.30 31.35
C ALA A 11 -16.98 -0.09 31.87
N GLY A 12 -16.05 0.33 30.99
CA GLY A 12 -14.66 0.54 31.38
C GLY A 12 -13.69 0.63 30.21
N PHE A 13 -12.41 0.76 30.54
CA PHE A 13 -11.31 0.71 29.57
C PHE A 13 -10.70 -0.68 29.55
N TYR A 14 -10.46 -1.18 28.34
CA TYR A 14 -9.95 -2.51 28.10
C TYR A 14 -8.81 -2.50 27.11
N THR A 15 -7.88 -3.45 27.29
CA THR A 15 -6.75 -3.64 26.39
C THR A 15 -6.70 -5.11 25.93
N ILE A 16 -6.73 -5.32 24.61
CA ILE A 16 -6.34 -6.59 24.00
C ILE A 16 -4.83 -6.53 23.77
N PRO A 17 -4.06 -7.45 24.33
CA PRO A 17 -2.61 -7.44 24.20
C PRO A 17 -2.14 -7.48 22.75
N ARG A 18 -1.05 -6.77 22.45
CA ARG A 18 -0.32 -6.92 21.19
C ARG A 18 0.01 -8.38 20.92
N TYR A 19 0.23 -8.70 19.66
CA TYR A 19 0.51 -10.06 19.18
C TYR A 19 -0.68 -11.02 19.22
N SER A 20 -1.83 -10.59 19.75
CA SER A 20 -3.08 -11.35 19.65
C SER A 20 -3.48 -11.57 18.21
N SER A 21 -4.11 -12.70 17.91
CA SER A 21 -4.35 -13.13 16.54
C SER A 21 -5.79 -13.56 16.29
N VAL A 22 -6.16 -13.56 15.01
CA VAL A 22 -7.41 -14.11 14.49
C VAL A 22 -7.09 -15.24 13.51
N ALA A 23 -7.75 -16.37 13.64
CA ALA A 23 -7.56 -17.51 12.75
C ALA A 23 -8.63 -17.55 11.66
N LEU A 24 -8.19 -17.76 10.41
CA LEU A 24 -9.03 -17.91 9.22
C LEU A 24 -8.62 -19.17 8.47
N GLY A 25 -9.35 -20.25 8.63
CA GLY A 25 -9.09 -21.49 7.91
C GLY A 25 -7.68 -22.05 8.09
N GLY A 26 -7.05 -21.86 9.26
CA GLY A 26 -5.69 -22.29 9.56
C GLY A 26 -4.62 -21.20 9.39
N ILE A 27 -4.92 -20.12 8.68
CA ILE A 27 -4.05 -18.94 8.54
C ILE A 27 -4.33 -17.98 9.70
N LYS A 28 -3.28 -17.40 10.28
CA LYS A 28 -3.40 -16.45 11.39
C LYS A 28 -3.08 -15.04 10.92
N TYR A 29 -3.78 -14.08 11.51
CA TYR A 29 -3.55 -12.64 11.35
C TYR A 29 -3.37 -12.02 12.73
N SER A 30 -2.29 -11.32 12.96
CA SER A 30 -1.91 -10.81 14.29
C SER A 30 -1.81 -9.29 14.31
N PHE A 31 -2.09 -8.72 15.48
CA PHE A 31 -1.81 -7.31 15.76
C PHE A 31 -0.35 -7.14 16.19
N ASN A 32 0.29 -6.08 15.76
CA ASN A 32 1.64 -5.72 16.23
C ASN A 32 1.64 -4.78 17.43
N ASP A 33 0.49 -4.22 17.78
CA ASP A 33 0.34 -3.25 18.87
C ASP A 33 -0.91 -3.56 19.71
N ASP A 34 -1.01 -2.94 20.89
CA ASP A 34 -2.12 -3.12 21.78
C ASP A 34 -3.40 -2.50 21.21
N LEU A 35 -4.52 -3.19 21.34
CA LEU A 35 -5.84 -2.64 21.06
C LEU A 35 -6.45 -2.12 22.34
N VAL A 36 -6.53 -0.80 22.48
CA VAL A 36 -7.15 -0.14 23.62
C VAL A 36 -8.51 0.39 23.20
N PHE A 37 -9.54 0.05 23.95
CA PHE A 37 -10.91 0.53 23.70
C PHE A 37 -11.65 0.82 25.01
N SER A 38 -12.69 1.62 24.90
CA SER A 38 -13.62 1.88 26.02
C SER A 38 -14.99 1.34 25.69
N LYS A 39 -15.61 0.68 26.68
CA LYS A 39 -17.02 0.31 26.64
C LYS A 39 -17.80 1.29 27.49
N LEU A 40 -18.81 1.94 26.91
CA LEU A 40 -19.73 2.83 27.58
C LEU A 40 -21.10 2.19 27.63
N ILE A 41 -21.74 2.25 28.79
CA ILE A 41 -23.15 1.90 28.94
C ILE A 41 -23.94 3.19 28.93
N ASN A 42 -24.68 3.44 27.87
CA ASN A 42 -25.50 4.64 27.70
C ASN A 42 -26.99 4.24 27.72
N GLY A 43 -27.61 4.17 28.88
CA GLY A 43 -29.04 3.93 29.11
C GLY A 43 -29.56 2.56 28.65
N VAL A 44 -29.65 2.30 27.37
CA VAL A 44 -30.20 1.05 26.76
C VAL A 44 -29.28 0.46 25.71
N ARG A 45 -28.21 1.14 25.30
CA ARG A 45 -27.25 0.69 24.29
C ARG A 45 -25.83 0.67 24.84
N GLU A 46 -25.16 -0.45 24.61
CA GLU A 46 -23.71 -0.56 24.80
C GLU A 46 -23.04 0.04 23.57
N GLU A 47 -22.29 1.12 23.74
CA GLU A 47 -21.45 1.70 22.68
C GLU A 47 -20.00 1.34 22.95
N ILE A 48 -19.34 0.74 21.95
CA ILE A 48 -17.91 0.50 21.97
C ILE A 48 -17.27 1.65 21.22
N ILE A 49 -16.50 2.46 21.93
CA ILE A 49 -15.69 3.50 21.34
C ILE A 49 -14.27 2.98 21.18
N ASP A 50 -13.84 2.83 19.96
CA ASP A 50 -12.44 2.55 19.65
C ASP A 50 -11.63 3.84 19.77
N ILE A 51 -10.67 3.86 20.70
CA ILE A 51 -9.77 5.00 20.92
C ILE A 51 -8.72 5.10 19.80
N ASN A 52 -8.42 3.98 19.14
CA ASN A 52 -7.47 3.88 18.04
C ASN A 52 -8.18 3.38 16.78
N ASN A 53 -8.81 4.28 16.04
CA ASN A 53 -9.49 3.95 14.79
C ASN A 53 -8.54 3.30 13.79
N SER A 54 -8.83 2.07 13.41
CA SER A 54 -8.13 1.26 12.41
C SER A 54 -6.73 0.77 12.81
N LYS A 55 -6.62 -0.52 13.04
CA LYS A 55 -5.34 -1.23 13.23
C LYS A 55 -5.06 -2.12 12.03
N ILE A 56 -3.78 -2.30 11.74
CA ILE A 56 -3.33 -3.22 10.70
C ILE A 56 -3.22 -4.62 11.30
N LEU A 57 -3.81 -5.59 10.60
CA LEU A 57 -3.60 -7.01 10.88
C LEU A 57 -2.52 -7.54 9.93
N TYR A 58 -1.48 -8.12 10.49
CA TYR A 58 -0.37 -8.72 9.73
C TYR A 58 -0.60 -10.22 9.61
N GLN A 59 -0.43 -10.75 8.39
CA GLN A 59 -0.53 -12.19 8.16
C GLN A 59 0.62 -12.91 8.86
N GLY A 60 0.27 -13.89 9.65
CA GLY A 60 1.20 -14.67 10.45
C GLY A 60 0.85 -14.68 11.94
N SER A 61 1.66 -15.35 12.72
CA SER A 61 1.54 -15.39 14.18
C SER A 61 2.84 -14.94 14.83
N PHE A 62 2.73 -14.07 15.82
CA PHE A 62 3.91 -13.68 16.61
C PHE A 62 4.43 -14.87 17.44
N GLN A 63 5.74 -14.99 17.44
CA GLN A 63 6.47 -15.97 18.22
C GLN A 63 7.36 -15.25 19.24
N GLU A 64 7.40 -15.78 20.45
CA GLU A 64 8.29 -15.30 21.48
C GLU A 64 9.62 -16.09 21.42
N TYR A 65 10.72 -15.40 21.16
CA TYR A 65 12.06 -16.01 21.21
C TYR A 65 12.50 -16.22 22.67
N PRO A 66 13.25 -17.28 22.99
CA PRO A 66 13.80 -17.47 24.32
C PRO A 66 14.53 -16.22 24.83
N THR A 67 14.42 -15.92 26.13
CA THR A 67 15.09 -14.76 26.72
C THR A 67 16.60 -14.90 26.59
N VAL A 68 17.22 -13.87 26.02
CA VAL A 68 18.68 -13.77 25.96
C VAL A 68 19.17 -12.87 27.08
N ILE A 69 20.24 -13.24 27.74
CA ILE A 69 20.93 -12.41 28.74
C ILE A 69 22.09 -11.70 28.05
N SER A 70 22.09 -10.37 28.13
CA SER A 70 23.13 -9.54 27.53
C SER A 70 24.47 -9.75 28.24
N SER A 71 25.55 -9.83 27.45
CA SER A 71 26.93 -9.85 27.93
C SER A 71 27.48 -8.47 28.29
N GLY A 72 26.79 -7.40 27.88
CA GLY A 72 27.22 -6.02 28.06
C GLY A 72 28.44 -5.65 27.19
N THR A 73 28.66 -6.34 26.08
CA THR A 73 29.77 -6.00 25.17
C THR A 73 29.34 -4.94 24.15
N PRO A 74 30.23 -4.00 23.75
CA PRO A 74 29.96 -3.06 22.68
C PRO A 74 29.62 -3.75 21.35
N ASN A 75 28.64 -3.25 20.62
CA ASN A 75 28.13 -3.85 19.35
C ASN A 75 27.70 -5.32 19.50
N GLU A 76 27.10 -5.68 20.64
CA GLU A 76 26.63 -7.04 20.89
C GLU A 76 25.71 -7.52 19.78
N LEU A 77 25.89 -8.77 19.34
CA LEU A 77 25.10 -9.43 18.30
C LEU A 77 24.26 -10.54 18.92
N ILE A 78 22.94 -10.48 18.68
CA ILE A 78 22.01 -11.55 19.06
C ILE A 78 21.43 -12.15 17.78
N PHE A 79 21.52 -13.49 17.66
CA PHE A 79 21.04 -14.20 16.48
C PHE A 79 19.67 -14.80 16.74
N ILE A 80 18.73 -14.54 15.82
CA ILE A 80 17.45 -15.26 15.78
C ILE A 80 17.62 -16.41 14.81
N ILE A 81 17.49 -17.63 15.31
CA ILE A 81 17.56 -18.87 14.54
C ILE A 81 16.13 -19.41 14.46
N PRO A 82 15.38 -19.12 13.38
CA PRO A 82 14.05 -19.68 13.20
C PRO A 82 14.17 -21.18 12.89
N ASP A 83 13.10 -21.90 13.16
CA ASP A 83 12.95 -23.25 12.63
C ASP A 83 12.95 -23.19 11.09
N ASN A 84 13.55 -24.14 10.41
CA ASN A 84 13.76 -24.12 8.94
C ASN A 84 12.47 -24.01 8.11
N THR A 85 11.31 -24.17 8.74
CA THR A 85 9.99 -24.09 8.13
C THR A 85 9.32 -22.72 8.29
N VAL A 86 9.91 -21.79 9.05
CA VAL A 86 9.29 -20.52 9.41
C VAL A 86 9.92 -19.38 8.62
N THR A 87 9.10 -18.64 7.90
CA THR A 87 9.50 -17.37 7.27
C THR A 87 9.25 -16.22 8.25
N ILE A 88 10.33 -15.53 8.66
CA ILE A 88 10.22 -14.35 9.52
C ILE A 88 9.94 -13.13 8.67
N ASP A 89 8.91 -12.34 9.05
CA ASP A 89 8.71 -11.02 8.47
C ASP A 89 9.79 -10.05 8.97
N HIS A 90 10.56 -9.53 8.03
CA HIS A 90 11.71 -8.66 8.31
C HIS A 90 11.32 -7.39 9.07
N PHE A 91 10.12 -6.85 8.83
CA PHE A 91 9.67 -5.59 9.42
C PHE A 91 9.01 -5.76 10.80
N ASN A 92 8.55 -6.96 11.12
CA ASN A 92 7.85 -7.25 12.37
C ASN A 92 8.72 -8.03 13.35
N ILE A 93 9.87 -7.45 13.69
CA ILE A 93 10.76 -7.91 14.75
C ILE A 93 10.79 -6.84 15.83
N PHE A 94 10.41 -7.20 17.06
CA PHE A 94 10.33 -6.30 18.21
C PHE A 94 11.26 -6.75 19.33
N VAL A 95 11.95 -5.79 19.92
CA VAL A 95 12.91 -6.04 21.01
C VAL A 95 12.50 -5.23 22.23
N TYR A 96 12.50 -5.91 23.37
CA TYR A 96 12.32 -5.32 24.69
C TYR A 96 13.49 -5.67 25.55
N VAL A 97 13.98 -4.70 26.29
CA VAL A 97 15.13 -4.89 27.19
C VAL A 97 14.70 -4.54 28.60
N LYS A 98 15.04 -5.42 29.55
CA LYS A 98 14.85 -5.18 30.96
C LYS A 98 16.22 -5.19 31.63
N GLU A 99 16.61 -4.03 32.15
CA GLU A 99 17.82 -3.91 32.98
C GLU A 99 17.64 -4.66 34.30
N PRO A 100 18.72 -5.08 35.00
CA PRO A 100 18.61 -5.93 36.18
C PRO A 100 17.69 -5.44 37.29
N ASN A 101 17.55 -4.11 37.46
CA ASN A 101 16.66 -3.48 38.45
C ASN A 101 15.60 -2.56 37.80
N GLY A 102 15.35 -2.71 36.49
CA GLY A 102 14.50 -1.85 35.72
C GLY A 102 13.19 -2.51 35.28
N ILE A 103 12.45 -1.78 34.49
CA ILE A 103 11.23 -2.22 33.82
C ILE A 103 11.56 -2.59 32.37
N TRP A 104 10.62 -3.27 31.69
CA TRP A 104 10.73 -3.57 30.26
C TRP A 104 10.60 -2.28 29.43
N THR A 105 11.59 -2.00 28.58
CA THR A 105 11.59 -0.88 27.64
C THR A 105 11.64 -1.40 26.23
N LYS A 106 10.78 -0.86 25.36
CA LYS A 106 10.78 -1.18 23.93
C LYS A 106 11.93 -0.44 23.26
N TRP A 107 12.80 -1.17 22.58
CA TRP A 107 13.85 -0.59 21.74
C TRP A 107 13.34 -0.42 20.33
N GLN A 108 13.81 0.64 19.67
CA GLN A 108 13.39 0.95 18.32
C GLN A 108 14.33 0.32 17.30
N ARG A 109 13.75 -0.19 16.22
CA ARG A 109 14.52 -0.66 15.09
C ARG A 109 15.02 0.53 14.29
N THR A 110 16.28 0.49 13.87
CA THR A 110 16.87 1.48 12.97
C THR A 110 17.47 0.82 11.73
N SER A 111 17.60 1.58 10.66
CA SER A 111 18.32 1.18 9.46
C SER A 111 19.83 1.21 9.64
N SER A 112 20.34 2.09 10.54
CA SER A 112 21.76 2.21 10.84
C SER A 112 21.99 2.81 12.23
N LEU A 113 22.79 2.15 13.03
CA LEU A 113 23.20 2.66 14.36
C LEU A 113 24.01 3.96 14.27
N TYR A 114 24.68 4.21 13.15
CA TYR A 114 25.49 5.43 12.97
C TYR A 114 24.64 6.72 12.89
N LEU A 115 23.32 6.61 12.74
CA LEU A 115 22.38 7.74 12.72
C LEU A 115 21.93 8.17 14.12
N HIS A 116 22.36 7.46 15.19
CA HIS A 116 21.85 7.60 16.53
C HIS A 116 22.90 8.00 17.55
N ASN A 117 22.44 8.66 18.61
CA ASN A 117 23.28 9.09 19.73
C ASN A 117 23.51 7.96 20.74
N SER A 118 24.46 8.17 21.64
CA SER A 118 24.86 7.18 22.66
C SER A 118 23.74 6.75 23.63
N SER A 119 22.70 7.55 23.80
CA SER A 119 21.58 7.29 24.71
C SER A 119 20.39 6.60 24.04
N ASP A 120 20.37 6.55 22.71
CA ASP A 120 19.20 6.08 21.97
C ASP A 120 19.07 4.56 22.08
N GLN A 121 17.90 4.10 22.49
CA GLN A 121 17.54 2.69 22.65
C GLN A 121 17.14 2.08 21.30
N VAL A 122 18.14 1.77 20.47
CA VAL A 122 17.95 1.31 19.10
C VAL A 122 18.74 0.04 18.82
N PHE A 123 18.26 -0.72 17.83
CA PHE A 123 18.92 -1.90 17.31
C PHE A 123 18.79 -1.98 15.78
N GLU A 124 19.78 -2.56 15.15
CA GLU A 124 19.82 -2.79 13.70
C GLU A 124 19.51 -4.26 13.40
N VAL A 125 18.68 -4.52 12.40
CA VAL A 125 18.36 -5.88 11.95
C VAL A 125 19.10 -6.16 10.66
N ARG A 126 19.86 -7.22 10.62
CA ARG A 126 20.58 -7.71 9.44
C ARG A 126 20.17 -9.14 9.13
N TYR A 127 20.22 -9.49 7.85
CA TYR A 127 20.03 -10.86 7.38
C TYR A 127 21.36 -11.34 6.82
N ASN A 128 21.94 -12.37 7.44
CA ASN A 128 23.28 -12.83 7.08
C ASN A 128 23.27 -13.92 6.00
N GLU A 129 24.45 -14.25 5.47
CA GLU A 129 24.65 -15.26 4.44
C GLU A 129 24.15 -16.67 4.86
N ASN A 130 24.10 -16.95 6.16
CA ASN A 130 23.59 -18.20 6.72
C ASN A 130 22.06 -18.22 6.89
N ARG A 131 21.35 -17.26 6.29
CA ARG A 131 19.89 -17.09 6.41
C ARG A 131 19.41 -16.90 7.84
N ARG A 132 20.20 -16.21 8.68
CA ARG A 132 19.86 -15.88 10.07
C ARG A 132 19.66 -14.39 10.21
N TYR A 133 18.76 -14.02 11.08
CA TYR A 133 18.61 -12.64 11.50
C TYR A 133 19.62 -12.31 12.61
N GLU A 134 20.35 -11.23 12.42
CA GLU A 134 21.28 -10.67 13.40
C GLU A 134 20.70 -9.36 13.92
N LEU A 135 20.56 -9.27 15.23
CA LEU A 135 20.21 -8.03 15.92
C LEU A 135 21.51 -7.44 16.48
N LYS A 136 21.88 -6.28 15.95
CA LYS A 136 23.08 -5.54 16.39
C LYS A 136 22.66 -4.38 17.26
N PHE A 137 23.30 -4.27 18.43
CA PHE A 137 23.05 -3.20 19.39
C PHE A 137 24.17 -2.16 19.37
N GLY A 138 23.96 -1.01 20.03
CA GLY A 138 24.91 0.08 20.06
C GLY A 138 26.15 -0.18 20.89
N ASN A 139 27.02 0.83 20.97
CA ASN A 139 28.30 0.80 21.67
C ASN A 139 28.50 2.02 22.57
N ASN A 140 27.44 2.72 22.95
CA ASN A 140 27.46 3.99 23.69
C ASN A 140 28.13 5.17 22.94
N ILE A 141 28.38 5.01 21.63
CA ILE A 141 28.73 6.09 20.71
C ILE A 141 27.63 6.20 19.67
N ASN A 142 27.34 5.08 19.01
CA ASN A 142 26.29 4.92 18.02
C ASN A 142 25.20 4.00 18.58
N GLY A 143 24.17 4.59 19.17
CA GLY A 143 23.15 3.88 19.92
C GLY A 143 23.62 3.42 21.32
N LYS A 144 22.65 3.20 22.21
CA LYS A 144 22.90 2.70 23.58
C LYS A 144 23.40 1.24 23.52
N GLN A 145 24.44 0.97 24.28
CA GLN A 145 24.95 -0.41 24.52
C GLN A 145 23.97 -1.17 25.44
N LEU A 146 23.80 -2.45 25.22
CA LEU A 146 23.04 -3.30 26.14
C LEU A 146 23.78 -3.35 27.51
N PRO A 147 23.10 -2.99 28.62
CA PRO A 147 23.71 -3.15 29.93
C PRO A 147 23.94 -4.63 30.22
N GLU A 148 25.04 -4.92 30.89
CA GLU A 148 25.38 -6.28 31.30
C GLU A 148 24.28 -6.91 32.18
N ASN A 149 24.03 -8.20 32.00
CA ASN A 149 22.99 -8.97 32.67
C ASN A 149 21.55 -8.48 32.44
N SER A 150 21.30 -7.66 31.39
CA SER A 150 19.95 -7.29 30.96
C SER A 150 19.26 -8.48 30.30
N GLN A 151 17.97 -8.61 30.54
CA GLN A 151 17.10 -9.56 29.82
C GLN A 151 16.66 -8.95 28.49
N VAL A 152 16.91 -9.66 27.39
CA VAL A 152 16.48 -9.26 26.06
C VAL A 152 15.34 -10.17 25.60
N GLY A 153 14.15 -9.60 25.47
CA GLY A 153 12.95 -10.27 24.98
C GLY A 153 12.73 -9.92 23.51
N ILE A 154 12.65 -10.92 22.66
CA ILE A 154 12.49 -10.76 21.21
C ILE A 154 11.17 -11.40 20.78
N TYR A 155 10.41 -10.68 19.98
CA TYR A 155 9.18 -11.14 19.33
C TYR A 155 9.33 -10.95 17.83
N TYR A 156 8.93 -11.94 17.05
CA TYR A 156 8.95 -11.85 15.59
C TYR A 156 7.68 -12.47 14.99
N LEU A 157 7.27 -11.94 13.85
CA LEU A 157 6.14 -12.45 13.10
C LEU A 157 6.57 -13.63 12.22
N ALA A 158 5.98 -14.79 12.45
CA ALA A 158 6.09 -15.96 11.60
C ALA A 158 4.99 -15.93 10.55
N SER A 159 5.36 -15.74 9.28
CA SER A 159 4.43 -15.62 8.15
C SER A 159 4.26 -16.95 7.41
N ASP A 160 3.05 -17.20 6.91
CA ASP A 160 2.72 -18.34 6.05
C ASP A 160 2.94 -18.04 4.55
N GLY A 161 3.50 -16.86 4.24
CA GLY A 161 3.81 -16.44 2.87
C GLY A 161 2.56 -16.19 2.01
N PRO A 162 2.60 -16.54 0.69
CA PRO A 162 1.55 -16.17 -0.27
C PRO A 162 0.17 -16.78 0.01
N SER A 163 0.08 -17.83 0.82
CA SER A 163 -1.19 -18.50 1.16
C SER A 163 -2.13 -17.67 2.01
N GLY A 164 -1.68 -16.53 2.52
CA GLY A 164 -2.40 -15.68 3.45
C GLY A 164 -3.32 -14.62 2.83
N GLU A 165 -3.67 -14.69 1.57
CA GLU A 165 -4.55 -13.68 0.97
C GLU A 165 -6.03 -13.88 1.34
N VAL A 166 -6.71 -12.78 1.76
CA VAL A 166 -8.13 -12.80 2.12
C VAL A 166 -8.90 -11.64 1.49
N GLY A 167 -10.18 -11.88 1.18
CA GLY A 167 -11.09 -10.88 0.66
C GLY A 167 -11.70 -9.98 1.74
N ILE A 168 -12.53 -9.02 1.30
CA ILE A 168 -13.32 -8.16 2.17
C ILE A 168 -14.28 -9.00 3.01
N GLY A 169 -14.45 -8.67 4.29
CA GLY A 169 -15.37 -9.34 5.19
C GLY A 169 -14.94 -10.74 5.65
N ALA A 170 -13.77 -11.24 5.23
CA ALA A 170 -13.31 -12.58 5.57
C ALA A 170 -13.05 -12.76 7.07
N VAL A 171 -12.67 -11.69 7.78
CA VAL A 171 -12.43 -11.66 9.23
C VAL A 171 -13.71 -11.44 10.03
N THR A 172 -14.83 -11.19 9.35
CA THR A 172 -16.11 -10.90 10.00
C THR A 172 -16.56 -12.06 10.89
N ASN A 173 -16.99 -11.74 12.09
CA ASN A 173 -17.47 -12.70 13.11
C ASN A 173 -16.42 -13.74 13.53
N LYS A 174 -15.15 -13.43 13.45
CA LYS A 174 -14.08 -14.30 13.94
C LYS A 174 -13.64 -13.90 15.34
N LYS A 175 -13.26 -14.92 16.11
CA LYS A 175 -12.80 -14.76 17.49
C LYS A 175 -11.33 -14.39 17.53
N ILE A 176 -10.97 -13.46 18.42
CA ILE A 176 -9.57 -13.16 18.72
C ILE A 176 -9.01 -14.19 19.70
N THR A 177 -7.81 -14.65 19.45
CA THR A 177 -7.00 -15.43 20.38
C THR A 177 -5.97 -14.49 21.01
N VAL A 178 -6.07 -14.29 22.30
CA VAL A 178 -5.15 -13.41 23.04
C VAL A 178 -3.77 -14.05 23.13
N PHE A 179 -2.76 -13.26 22.83
CA PHE A 179 -1.37 -13.64 23.07
C PHE A 179 -1.04 -13.36 24.54
N SER A 180 -0.79 -14.39 25.32
CA SER A 180 -0.49 -14.29 26.75
C SER A 180 0.75 -15.14 27.05
N THR A 181 1.79 -14.48 27.54
CA THR A 181 3.00 -15.09 28.10
C THR A 181 3.39 -14.29 29.33
N SER A 182 4.09 -14.92 30.26
CA SER A 182 4.54 -14.24 31.50
C SER A 182 5.38 -12.99 31.22
N ARG A 183 6.09 -12.96 30.09
CA ARG A 183 6.89 -11.81 29.68
C ARG A 183 6.00 -10.69 29.14
N ILE A 184 5.03 -11.00 28.26
CA ILE A 184 4.11 -9.99 27.71
C ILE A 184 3.26 -9.40 28.84
N ASP A 185 2.78 -10.20 29.77
CA ASP A 185 2.02 -9.73 30.92
C ASP A 185 2.85 -8.77 31.81
N SER A 186 4.13 -9.06 31.97
CA SER A 186 5.07 -8.16 32.67
C SER A 186 5.31 -6.86 31.89
N ILE A 187 5.49 -6.91 30.57
CA ILE A 187 5.63 -5.72 29.71
C ILE A 187 4.39 -4.85 29.79
N LEU A 188 3.20 -5.43 29.70
CA LEU A 188 1.94 -4.72 29.73
C LEU A 188 1.63 -4.12 31.11
N SER A 189 2.06 -4.77 32.19
CA SER A 189 1.86 -4.25 33.56
C SER A 189 2.58 -2.94 33.81
N ASP A 190 3.66 -2.68 33.10
CA ASP A 190 4.50 -1.49 33.27
C ASP A 190 3.94 -0.25 32.52
N GLY A 191 3.06 -0.44 31.53
CA GLY A 191 2.50 0.64 30.70
C GLY A 191 0.96 0.68 30.60
N ARG A 192 0.24 0.30 31.65
CA ARG A 192 -1.21 0.05 31.62
C ARG A 192 -2.10 1.16 31.11
N VAL A 193 -2.95 0.78 30.15
CA VAL A 193 -4.19 1.49 29.85
C VAL A 193 -5.36 0.48 29.98
N GLY A 194 -6.14 0.56 31.06
CA GLY A 194 -7.34 -0.25 31.28
C GLY A 194 -7.09 -1.71 31.71
N ASN A 195 -8.15 -2.53 31.68
CA ASN A 195 -8.13 -3.92 32.05
C ASN A 195 -7.61 -4.79 30.91
N ILE A 196 -6.63 -5.64 31.17
CA ILE A 196 -6.07 -6.58 30.18
C ILE A 196 -7.05 -7.73 30.03
N LEU A 197 -7.48 -7.98 28.79
CA LEU A 197 -8.39 -9.08 28.46
C LEU A 197 -7.63 -10.39 28.25
N ASN A 198 -8.20 -11.47 28.77
CA ASN A 198 -7.72 -12.83 28.60
C ASN A 198 -8.60 -13.60 27.60
N ASN A 199 -8.16 -14.78 27.18
CA ASN A 199 -8.93 -15.66 26.27
C ASN A 199 -10.34 -16.03 26.78
N GLY A 200 -10.57 -16.02 28.08
CA GLY A 200 -11.87 -16.23 28.71
C GLY A 200 -12.82 -15.06 28.55
N ASP A 201 -12.30 -13.85 28.55
CA ASP A 201 -13.06 -12.61 28.49
C ASP A 201 -13.50 -12.24 27.06
N ILE A 202 -12.79 -12.77 26.04
CA ILE A 202 -12.98 -12.43 24.61
C ILE A 202 -13.90 -13.44 23.89
N ASN A 203 -14.94 -13.93 24.53
CA ASN A 203 -15.85 -14.87 23.85
C ASN A 203 -16.64 -14.25 22.70
N THR A 204 -16.71 -12.93 22.60
CA THR A 204 -17.64 -12.20 21.72
C THR A 204 -17.03 -11.01 20.98
N VAL A 205 -15.71 -10.87 20.94
CA VAL A 205 -15.10 -9.80 20.11
C VAL A 205 -15.17 -10.23 18.65
N LEU A 206 -15.97 -9.51 17.88
CA LEU A 206 -16.17 -9.74 16.46
C LEU A 206 -15.36 -8.71 15.67
N LEU A 207 -14.52 -9.18 14.79
CA LEU A 207 -13.75 -8.32 13.88
C LEU A 207 -14.42 -8.26 12.52
N ASN A 208 -14.24 -7.13 11.84
CA ASN A 208 -14.63 -6.97 10.45
C ASN A 208 -13.51 -6.25 9.68
N ASN A 209 -13.14 -6.76 8.52
CA ASN A 209 -12.23 -6.07 7.61
C ASN A 209 -13.02 -5.45 6.44
N SER A 210 -12.93 -4.13 6.34
CA SER A 210 -13.57 -3.37 5.25
C SER A 210 -12.74 -3.38 3.97
N SER A 211 -11.49 -3.81 4.03
CA SER A 211 -10.57 -3.89 2.89
C SER A 211 -10.01 -5.30 2.75
N PRO A 212 -9.69 -5.76 1.53
CA PRO A 212 -9.02 -7.03 1.33
C PRO A 212 -7.59 -6.97 1.88
N SER A 213 -6.94 -8.13 2.01
CA SER A 213 -5.51 -8.19 2.31
C SER A 213 -4.70 -7.60 1.15
N THR A 214 -3.54 -7.04 1.48
CA THR A 214 -2.53 -6.69 0.48
C THR A 214 -1.82 -7.94 -0.03
N TYR A 215 -1.24 -7.86 -1.24
CA TYR A 215 -0.50 -8.98 -1.80
C TYR A 215 0.77 -9.29 -1.00
N TYR A 216 1.15 -10.55 -1.04
CA TYR A 216 2.48 -10.97 -0.65
C TYR A 216 3.52 -10.40 -1.64
N SER A 217 4.67 -9.98 -1.13
CA SER A 217 5.79 -9.57 -1.94
C SER A 217 6.93 -10.57 -1.75
N ASP A 218 7.35 -11.18 -2.85
CA ASP A 218 8.54 -12.02 -2.85
C ASP A 218 9.80 -11.20 -2.51
N PRO A 219 10.83 -11.83 -1.97
CA PRO A 219 12.14 -11.19 -1.83
C PRO A 219 12.64 -10.66 -3.18
N GLU A 220 13.38 -9.54 -3.14
CA GLU A 220 13.96 -8.96 -4.35
C GLU A 220 14.78 -10.00 -5.14
N THR A 221 14.54 -10.05 -6.44
CA THR A 221 15.34 -10.86 -7.34
C THR A 221 16.74 -10.24 -7.53
N VAL A 222 17.70 -11.05 -7.95
CA VAL A 222 19.07 -10.58 -8.23
C VAL A 222 19.09 -9.41 -9.22
N GLU A 223 18.15 -9.41 -10.18
CA GLU A 223 18.05 -8.34 -11.18
C GLU A 223 17.51 -7.05 -10.57
N GLN A 224 16.50 -7.14 -9.70
CA GLN A 224 16.01 -6.00 -8.94
C GLN A 224 17.07 -5.43 -8.02
N ILE A 225 17.85 -6.28 -7.33
CA ILE A 225 18.98 -5.85 -6.50
C ILE A 225 20.02 -5.11 -7.36
N ARG A 226 20.36 -5.60 -8.55
CA ARG A 226 21.28 -4.91 -9.46
C ARG A 226 20.79 -3.54 -9.90
N GLN A 227 19.48 -3.39 -10.12
CA GLN A 227 18.88 -2.11 -10.50
C GLN A 227 18.80 -1.13 -9.32
N ASN A 228 18.46 -1.61 -8.14
CA ASN A 228 18.24 -0.78 -6.95
C ASN A 228 19.53 -0.45 -6.18
N ALA A 229 20.50 -1.38 -6.13
CA ALA A 229 21.73 -1.21 -5.36
C ALA A 229 22.54 0.05 -5.71
N PRO A 230 22.72 0.45 -6.99
CA PRO A 230 23.44 1.68 -7.31
C PRO A 230 22.77 2.94 -6.76
N THR A 231 21.44 2.98 -6.76
CA THR A 231 20.66 4.10 -6.22
C THR A 231 20.75 4.15 -4.70
N ASN A 232 20.59 3.01 -4.04
CA ASN A 232 20.73 2.90 -2.58
C ASN A 232 22.15 3.26 -2.12
N TYR A 233 23.18 2.82 -2.83
CA TYR A 233 24.56 3.17 -2.52
C TYR A 233 24.84 4.67 -2.70
N ARG A 234 24.33 5.27 -3.78
CA ARG A 234 24.50 6.71 -4.05
C ARG A 234 23.77 7.61 -3.07
N SER A 235 22.65 7.16 -2.53
CA SER A 235 21.87 7.92 -1.54
C SER A 235 22.57 8.02 -0.19
N GLN A 236 23.57 7.18 0.09
CA GLN A 236 24.33 7.15 1.36
C GLN A 236 23.39 7.17 2.59
N TYR A 237 22.28 6.46 2.50
CA TYR A 237 21.21 6.45 3.52
C TYR A 237 20.55 7.83 3.76
N SER A 238 20.71 8.77 2.83
CA SER A 238 20.05 10.07 2.89
C SER A 238 19.11 10.24 1.69
N LEU A 239 17.87 10.60 1.96
CA LEU A 239 16.86 10.80 0.93
C LEU A 239 16.90 12.26 0.47
N THR A 240 17.54 12.52 -0.67
CA THR A 240 17.74 13.87 -1.20
C THR A 240 17.11 14.12 -2.57
N THR A 241 16.82 13.07 -3.33
CA THR A 241 16.24 13.18 -4.67
C THR A 241 14.89 12.46 -4.74
N ALA A 242 13.99 12.91 -5.62
CA ALA A 242 12.71 12.22 -5.84
C ALA A 242 12.90 10.72 -6.09
N LYS A 243 13.91 10.36 -6.88
CA LYS A 243 14.21 8.95 -7.18
C LYS A 243 14.71 8.16 -5.98
N SER A 244 15.43 8.80 -5.04
CA SER A 244 15.85 8.10 -3.80
C SER A 244 14.64 7.80 -2.90
N TYR A 245 13.69 8.75 -2.78
CA TYR A 245 12.43 8.50 -2.07
C TYR A 245 11.60 7.40 -2.74
N GLU A 246 11.40 7.46 -4.07
CA GLU A 246 10.66 6.42 -4.79
C GLU A 246 11.25 5.04 -4.58
N THR A 247 12.57 4.89 -4.77
CA THR A 247 13.25 3.61 -4.63
C THR A 247 13.16 3.11 -3.19
N PHE A 248 13.40 3.98 -2.22
CA PHE A 248 13.32 3.64 -0.81
C PHE A 248 11.92 3.14 -0.41
N ILE A 249 10.87 3.89 -0.79
CA ILE A 249 9.49 3.54 -0.47
C ILE A 249 9.10 2.23 -1.19
N LYS A 250 9.41 2.08 -2.47
CA LYS A 250 9.11 0.86 -3.23
C LYS A 250 9.81 -0.37 -2.67
N THR A 251 11.06 -0.26 -2.25
CA THR A 251 11.82 -1.38 -1.69
C THR A 251 11.31 -1.78 -0.31
N ASN A 252 11.08 -0.81 0.58
CA ASN A 252 10.68 -1.11 1.95
C ASN A 252 9.20 -1.51 2.10
N PHE A 253 8.34 -1.04 1.21
CA PHE A 253 6.88 -1.24 1.28
C PHE A 253 6.30 -1.97 0.06
N ALA A 254 7.11 -2.79 -0.60
CA ALA A 254 6.69 -3.56 -1.79
C ALA A 254 5.48 -4.48 -1.54
N ASN A 255 5.25 -4.89 -0.31
CA ASN A 255 4.09 -5.68 0.09
C ASN A 255 2.78 -4.86 0.20
N ILE A 256 2.88 -3.57 0.45
CA ILE A 256 1.72 -2.67 0.64
C ILE A 256 1.44 -1.87 -0.63
N LEU A 257 2.49 -1.47 -1.35
CA LEU A 257 2.42 -0.55 -2.47
C LEU A 257 2.56 -1.25 -3.81
N HIS A 258 1.72 -0.83 -4.73
CA HIS A 258 1.81 -1.19 -6.14
C HIS A 258 2.79 -0.25 -6.87
N ASP A 259 2.60 1.06 -6.69
CA ASP A 259 3.44 2.08 -7.30
C ASP A 259 3.55 3.34 -6.43
N VAL A 260 4.63 4.08 -6.63
CA VAL A 260 4.91 5.36 -5.95
C VAL A 260 5.50 6.35 -6.94
N ALA A 261 4.98 7.55 -6.93
CA ALA A 261 5.58 8.71 -7.61
C ALA A 261 5.88 9.80 -6.60
N VAL A 262 7.04 10.41 -6.72
CA VAL A 262 7.49 11.48 -5.81
C VAL A 262 7.70 12.76 -6.59
N MET A 263 7.15 13.85 -6.05
CA MET A 263 7.21 15.19 -6.63
C MET A 263 7.65 16.19 -5.57
N ASN A 264 8.40 17.21 -5.99
CA ASN A 264 8.64 18.36 -5.15
C ASN A 264 7.43 19.31 -5.16
N ASN A 265 7.46 20.34 -4.33
CA ASN A 265 6.38 21.30 -4.22
C ASN A 265 6.08 22.02 -5.54
N ASP A 266 7.11 22.49 -6.26
CA ASP A 266 6.94 23.23 -7.53
C ASP A 266 6.32 22.33 -8.60
N GLU A 267 6.84 21.11 -8.77
CA GLU A 267 6.32 20.15 -9.75
C GLU A 267 4.87 19.76 -9.43
N TYR A 268 4.54 19.59 -8.15
CA TYR A 268 3.18 19.32 -7.73
C TYR A 268 2.22 20.47 -8.04
N LEU A 269 2.62 21.69 -7.72
CA LEU A 269 1.80 22.88 -7.98
C LEU A 269 1.55 23.09 -9.48
N ASP A 270 2.59 22.95 -10.30
CA ASP A 270 2.45 23.09 -11.75
C ASP A 270 1.50 22.04 -12.34
N SER A 271 1.67 20.77 -11.95
CA SER A 271 0.82 19.68 -12.38
C SER A 271 -0.61 19.80 -11.85
N TYR A 272 -0.79 20.26 -10.62
CA TYR A 272 -2.09 20.46 -9.99
C TYR A 272 -2.86 21.62 -10.65
N ILE A 273 -2.20 22.73 -10.93
CA ILE A 273 -2.79 23.87 -11.64
C ILE A 273 -3.19 23.46 -13.06
N LYS A 274 -2.32 22.75 -13.77
CA LYS A 274 -2.62 22.23 -15.10
C LYS A 274 -3.82 21.28 -15.08
N TYR A 275 -3.90 20.40 -14.10
CA TYR A 275 -5.03 19.50 -13.92
C TYR A 275 -6.37 20.27 -13.78
N PHE A 276 -6.43 21.29 -12.92
CA PHE A 276 -7.63 22.13 -12.79
C PHE A 276 -7.96 22.89 -14.08
N TYR A 277 -6.93 23.32 -14.78
CA TYR A 277 -7.07 23.98 -16.07
C TYR A 277 -7.69 23.06 -17.13
N ASP A 278 -7.19 21.83 -17.22
CA ASP A 278 -7.70 20.83 -18.15
C ASP A 278 -9.16 20.43 -17.82
N LEU A 279 -9.58 20.57 -16.55
CA LEU A 279 -10.97 20.43 -16.13
C LEU A 279 -11.86 21.63 -16.50
N GLY A 280 -11.30 22.70 -17.07
CA GLY A 280 -12.05 23.91 -17.45
C GLY A 280 -12.52 24.77 -16.28
N LEU A 281 -11.96 24.56 -15.08
CA LEU A 281 -12.36 25.26 -13.85
C LEU A 281 -11.73 26.63 -13.68
N THR A 282 -10.77 27.00 -14.53
CA THR A 282 -10.02 28.26 -14.42
C THR A 282 -9.90 28.98 -15.77
N ASN A 283 -9.82 30.31 -15.73
CA ASN A 283 -9.56 31.12 -16.93
C ASN A 283 -8.05 31.33 -17.08
N PRO A 284 -7.45 30.86 -18.19
CA PRO A 284 -6.01 30.81 -18.39
C PRO A 284 -5.27 32.14 -18.31
N GLN A 285 -5.93 33.22 -18.72
CA GLN A 285 -5.22 34.48 -18.99
C GLN A 285 -5.04 35.38 -17.76
N LEU A 286 -5.91 35.27 -16.77
CA LEU A 286 -5.93 36.19 -15.62
C LEU A 286 -5.54 35.52 -14.30
N GLU A 287 -5.71 34.24 -14.18
CA GLU A 287 -5.75 33.57 -12.88
C GLU A 287 -4.57 32.66 -12.61
N TYR A 288 -3.76 32.34 -13.63
CA TYR A 288 -2.62 31.45 -13.46
C TYR A 288 -1.65 31.92 -12.35
N ARG A 289 -1.34 33.23 -12.34
CA ARG A 289 -0.51 33.81 -11.29
C ARG A 289 -1.23 33.95 -9.96
N SER A 290 -2.52 34.26 -9.97
CA SER A 290 -3.32 34.41 -8.75
C SER A 290 -3.56 33.06 -8.11
N LEU A 291 -3.89 32.03 -8.91
CA LEU A 291 -4.10 30.68 -8.42
C LEU A 291 -2.79 30.07 -7.88
N TYR A 292 -1.68 30.25 -8.62
CA TYR A 292 -0.35 29.84 -8.19
C TYR A 292 0.04 30.48 -6.86
N ASN A 293 -0.19 31.79 -6.74
CA ASN A 293 0.07 32.50 -5.50
C ASN A 293 -0.87 32.07 -4.37
N GLN A 294 -2.16 31.87 -4.66
CA GLN A 294 -3.11 31.40 -3.66
C GLN A 294 -2.76 30.01 -3.13
N VAL A 295 -2.37 29.09 -4.01
CA VAL A 295 -1.98 27.74 -3.60
C VAL A 295 -0.63 27.75 -2.88
N ASN A 296 0.33 28.55 -3.33
CA ASN A 296 1.63 28.71 -2.68
C ASN A 296 1.55 29.39 -1.30
N PHE A 297 0.62 30.32 -1.12
CA PHE A 297 0.51 31.10 0.12
C PHE A 297 -0.63 30.63 1.05
N ALA A 298 -1.49 29.74 0.58
CA ALA A 298 -2.59 29.19 1.39
C ALA A 298 -2.06 28.36 2.57
N ASP A 299 -0.97 27.60 2.35
CA ASP A 299 -0.18 26.93 3.38
C ASP A 299 1.17 27.65 3.49
N ALA A 300 1.17 28.78 4.18
CA ALA A 300 2.37 29.58 4.37
C ALA A 300 3.54 28.73 4.89
N CYS A 301 4.64 28.72 4.17
CA CYS A 301 5.93 28.09 4.50
C CYS A 301 6.19 26.66 4.05
N ASN A 302 5.36 26.04 3.25
CA ASN A 302 5.54 24.65 2.83
C ASN A 302 6.36 24.50 1.52
N PHE A 303 7.40 25.30 1.33
CA PHE A 303 8.25 25.27 0.12
C PHE A 303 9.08 23.98 -0.01
N ASN A 304 9.31 23.26 1.10
CA ASN A 304 10.12 22.06 1.14
C ASN A 304 9.28 20.78 1.24
N ASN A 305 8.01 20.82 0.87
CA ASN A 305 7.16 19.64 0.87
C ASN A 305 7.56 18.68 -0.25
N ILE A 306 7.56 17.40 0.13
CA ILE A 306 7.77 16.28 -0.77
C ILE A 306 6.46 15.49 -0.80
N TYR A 307 5.81 15.49 -1.95
CA TYR A 307 4.56 14.76 -2.16
C TYR A 307 4.86 13.36 -2.69
N CYS A 308 4.48 12.35 -1.93
CA CYS A 308 4.59 10.95 -2.30
C CYS A 308 3.19 10.41 -2.62
N PHE A 309 2.90 10.20 -3.90
CA PHE A 309 1.66 9.59 -4.36
C PHE A 309 1.82 8.08 -4.33
N CYS A 310 1.04 7.44 -3.48
CA CYS A 310 1.16 6.01 -3.23
C CYS A 310 -0.09 5.27 -3.70
N VAL A 311 0.08 4.32 -4.61
CA VAL A 311 -0.98 3.41 -5.06
C VAL A 311 -0.89 2.14 -4.22
N PRO A 312 -1.89 1.82 -3.39
CA PRO A 312 -1.87 0.59 -2.61
C PRO A 312 -2.04 -0.65 -3.50
N LYS A 313 -1.41 -1.73 -3.10
CA LYS A 313 -1.56 -3.03 -3.74
C LYS A 313 -2.88 -3.65 -3.32
N THR A 314 -3.73 -3.96 -4.28
CA THR A 314 -5.06 -4.53 -4.01
C THR A 314 -5.32 -5.75 -4.87
N ARG A 315 -6.15 -6.66 -4.36
CA ARG A 315 -6.61 -7.81 -5.11
C ARG A 315 -7.63 -7.36 -6.17
N ASN A 316 -7.56 -7.94 -7.36
CA ASN A 316 -8.51 -7.70 -8.46
C ASN A 316 -8.56 -6.25 -8.97
N ASN A 317 -7.46 -5.52 -8.93
CA ASN A 317 -7.37 -4.13 -9.38
C ASN A 317 -8.47 -3.20 -8.80
N VAL A 318 -8.95 -3.53 -7.60
CA VAL A 318 -9.90 -2.66 -6.89
C VAL A 318 -9.18 -1.39 -6.48
N LYS A 319 -9.71 -0.26 -6.88
CA LYS A 319 -9.18 1.05 -6.50
C LYS A 319 -9.40 1.28 -5.02
N SER A 320 -8.35 1.54 -4.33
CA SER A 320 -8.40 1.86 -2.92
C SER A 320 -7.34 2.92 -2.58
N TYR A 321 -7.56 3.60 -1.49
CA TYR A 321 -6.63 4.56 -0.94
C TYR A 321 -5.94 3.96 0.28
N MET A 322 -4.77 4.48 0.58
CA MET A 322 -4.06 4.07 1.79
C MET A 322 -4.80 4.54 3.04
N ILE A 323 -4.85 3.69 4.05
CA ILE A 323 -5.36 4.06 5.36
C ILE A 323 -4.32 4.89 6.14
N SER A 324 -4.78 5.66 7.13
CA SER A 324 -3.93 6.57 7.92
C SER A 324 -2.73 5.88 8.54
N GLU A 325 -2.90 4.65 9.02
CA GLU A 325 -1.84 3.86 9.67
C GLU A 325 -0.75 3.45 8.70
N GLN A 326 -1.13 3.07 7.48
CA GLN A 326 -0.15 2.76 6.42
C GLN A 326 0.64 4.01 6.04
N LYS A 327 -0.04 5.16 5.91
CA LYS A 327 0.62 6.45 5.66
C LYS A 327 1.59 6.80 6.78
N SER A 328 1.17 6.66 8.03
CA SER A 328 2.01 6.93 9.21
C SER A 328 3.21 5.98 9.29
N LEU A 329 3.04 4.71 8.93
CA LEU A 329 4.12 3.74 8.91
C LEU A 329 5.21 4.15 7.91
N ILE A 330 4.82 4.59 6.71
CA ILE A 330 5.75 5.06 5.68
C ILE A 330 6.47 6.33 6.16
N ILE A 331 5.74 7.31 6.69
CA ILE A 331 6.31 8.57 7.20
C ILE A 331 7.34 8.29 8.28
N ASN A 332 6.99 7.49 9.30
CA ASN A 332 7.89 7.17 10.40
C ASN A 332 9.19 6.48 9.94
N THR A 333 9.11 5.66 8.89
CA THR A 333 10.30 4.99 8.33
C THR A 333 11.16 5.96 7.52
N ILE A 334 10.56 6.93 6.85
CA ILE A 334 11.26 7.97 6.08
C ILE A 334 11.94 8.98 7.00
N ASP A 335 11.33 9.30 8.13
CA ASP A 335 11.77 10.34 9.07
C ASP A 335 13.22 10.15 9.53
N GLU A 336 13.70 8.90 9.62
CA GLU A 336 15.08 8.59 10.00
C GLU A 336 16.12 9.00 8.92
N GLN A 337 15.69 9.15 7.67
CA GLN A 337 16.61 9.31 6.53
C GLN A 337 16.35 10.58 5.71
N LYS A 338 15.24 11.28 5.96
CA LYS A 338 14.92 12.52 5.24
C LYS A 338 15.82 13.67 5.61
N VAL A 339 15.90 14.66 4.72
CA VAL A 339 16.54 15.94 5.03
C VAL A 339 15.73 16.66 6.12
N LEU A 340 16.41 17.26 7.10
CA LEU A 340 15.81 17.87 8.29
C LEU A 340 14.71 18.91 7.97
N THR A 341 14.87 19.66 6.88
CA THR A 341 13.93 20.71 6.46
C THR A 341 12.80 20.22 5.57
N ALA A 342 12.82 18.94 5.15
CA ALA A 342 11.81 18.38 4.26
C ALA A 342 10.62 17.83 5.06
N GLU A 343 9.40 18.21 4.65
CA GLU A 343 8.17 17.57 5.11
C GLU A 343 7.66 16.61 4.06
N VAL A 344 7.42 15.37 4.46
CA VAL A 344 6.93 14.31 3.56
C VAL A 344 5.44 14.15 3.74
N ILE A 345 4.71 14.34 2.64
CA ILE A 345 3.25 14.20 2.59
C ILE A 345 2.89 12.99 1.74
N ILE A 346 2.24 12.00 2.35
CA ILE A 346 1.69 10.85 1.61
C ILE A 346 0.32 11.24 1.06
N ALA A 347 0.28 11.50 -0.24
CA ALA A 347 -0.91 11.91 -0.95
C ALA A 347 -1.60 10.72 -1.64
N ASP A 348 -2.91 10.84 -1.83
CA ASP A 348 -3.70 9.86 -2.55
C ASP A 348 -3.62 10.10 -4.07
N PRO A 349 -3.49 9.04 -4.90
CA PRO A 349 -3.44 9.18 -6.34
C PRO A 349 -4.81 9.58 -6.90
N VAL A 350 -4.82 10.28 -8.03
CA VAL A 350 -6.02 10.55 -8.79
C VAL A 350 -6.27 9.40 -9.76
N TYR A 351 -7.34 8.64 -9.54
CA TYR A 351 -7.71 7.54 -10.42
C TYR A 351 -8.42 8.03 -11.67
N MET A 352 -7.81 7.77 -12.83
CA MET A 352 -8.33 8.10 -14.15
C MET A 352 -8.92 6.84 -14.79
N ALA A 353 -10.24 6.81 -14.92
CA ALA A 353 -10.90 5.72 -15.61
C ALA A 353 -10.68 5.86 -17.12
N VAL A 354 -10.34 4.76 -17.79
CA VAL A 354 -10.15 4.69 -19.24
C VAL A 354 -11.07 3.61 -19.80
N ASP A 355 -11.75 3.91 -20.91
CA ASP A 355 -12.58 2.94 -21.62
C ASP A 355 -12.58 3.23 -23.13
N ILE A 356 -13.08 2.28 -23.92
CA ILE A 356 -13.29 2.46 -25.36
C ILE A 356 -14.69 3.01 -25.56
N ALA A 357 -14.76 4.23 -26.09
CA ALA A 357 -16.04 4.88 -26.43
C ALA A 357 -15.88 5.77 -27.66
N ALA A 358 -16.90 5.86 -28.47
CA ALA A 358 -16.95 6.73 -29.64
C ALA A 358 -18.24 7.52 -29.65
N SER A 359 -18.21 8.73 -30.20
CA SER A 359 -19.38 9.60 -30.40
C SER A 359 -19.49 10.05 -31.86
N ALA A 360 -20.72 10.11 -32.37
CA ALA A 360 -20.99 10.56 -33.73
C ALA A 360 -20.94 12.09 -33.88
N THR A 361 -21.12 12.84 -32.80
CA THR A 361 -21.42 14.29 -32.86
C THR A 361 -20.46 15.15 -32.05
N GLY A 362 -19.35 14.59 -31.57
CA GLY A 362 -18.42 15.36 -30.76
C GLY A 362 -17.49 14.48 -29.92
N GLN A 363 -17.12 14.96 -28.75
CA GLN A 363 -16.36 14.17 -27.83
C GLN A 363 -17.25 13.14 -27.14
N PRO A 364 -16.82 11.85 -27.04
CA PRO A 364 -17.58 10.82 -26.35
C PRO A 364 -17.78 11.16 -24.88
N GLN A 365 -18.90 10.71 -24.34
CA GLN A 365 -19.27 10.81 -22.94
C GLN A 365 -19.26 9.44 -22.28
N VAL A 366 -19.29 9.40 -20.95
CA VAL A 366 -19.32 8.13 -20.20
C VAL A 366 -20.55 7.27 -20.57
N THR A 367 -21.65 7.92 -20.93
CA THR A 367 -22.89 7.26 -21.42
C THR A 367 -22.70 6.52 -22.72
N ASP A 368 -21.76 6.95 -23.57
CA ASP A 368 -21.53 6.36 -24.90
C ASP A 368 -20.79 5.00 -24.80
N ILE A 369 -20.22 4.68 -23.65
CA ILE A 369 -19.55 3.40 -23.40
C ILE A 369 -20.46 2.21 -23.73
N ASN A 370 -21.72 2.27 -23.25
CA ASN A 370 -22.67 1.19 -23.46
C ASN A 370 -23.20 1.13 -24.91
N ASN A 371 -23.12 2.24 -25.66
CA ASN A 371 -23.55 2.33 -27.04
C ASN A 371 -22.45 2.08 -28.06
N THR A 372 -21.22 1.81 -27.59
CA THR A 372 -20.05 1.60 -28.43
C THR A 372 -19.71 0.10 -28.54
N GLN A 373 -19.59 -0.38 -29.78
CA GLN A 373 -19.12 -1.72 -30.11
C GLN A 373 -17.76 -1.66 -30.80
N ILE A 374 -16.93 -2.65 -30.51
CA ILE A 374 -15.63 -2.85 -31.15
C ILE A 374 -15.85 -3.84 -32.28
N LEU A 375 -15.65 -3.40 -33.53
CA LEU A 375 -15.74 -4.24 -34.71
C LEU A 375 -14.36 -4.78 -35.04
N VAL A 376 -14.24 -6.08 -35.10
CA VAL A 376 -13.02 -6.79 -35.50
C VAL A 376 -13.31 -7.47 -36.83
N TYR A 377 -12.68 -6.99 -37.90
CA TYR A 377 -12.82 -7.57 -39.22
C TYR A 377 -11.91 -8.77 -39.34
N LYS A 378 -12.53 -9.91 -39.64
CA LYS A 378 -11.84 -11.19 -39.76
C LYS A 378 -11.10 -11.32 -41.09
N ASP A 379 -9.88 -11.84 -41.06
CA ASP A 379 -9.20 -12.23 -42.27
C ASP A 379 -9.88 -13.47 -42.91
N LEU A 380 -10.21 -13.38 -44.19
CA LEU A 380 -10.88 -14.43 -44.97
C LEU A 380 -10.12 -15.77 -45.02
N VAL A 381 -8.83 -15.74 -44.73
CA VAL A 381 -7.97 -16.93 -44.79
C VAL A 381 -7.88 -17.68 -43.45
N THR A 382 -8.26 -17.04 -42.35
CA THR A 382 -8.14 -17.63 -41.00
C THR A 382 -9.14 -18.75 -40.75
N ARG A 383 -8.68 -19.79 -40.04
CA ARG A 383 -9.52 -20.89 -39.57
C ARG A 383 -10.05 -20.70 -38.12
N LYS A 384 -9.64 -19.63 -37.47
CA LYS A 384 -10.12 -19.35 -36.10
C LYS A 384 -11.60 -19.03 -36.07
N SER A 385 -12.28 -19.45 -35.01
CA SER A 385 -13.67 -19.09 -34.78
C SER A 385 -13.80 -17.63 -34.33
N ASP A 386 -14.94 -17.00 -34.59
CA ASP A 386 -15.22 -15.62 -34.21
C ASP A 386 -15.14 -15.45 -32.69
N SER A 387 -15.62 -16.44 -31.93
CA SER A 387 -15.52 -16.44 -30.46
C SER A 387 -14.09 -16.49 -29.95
N THR A 388 -13.20 -17.23 -30.63
CA THR A 388 -11.76 -17.30 -30.29
C THR A 388 -11.11 -15.95 -30.52
N ILE A 389 -11.34 -15.34 -31.69
CA ILE A 389 -10.80 -14.01 -32.01
C ILE A 389 -11.29 -12.96 -31.01
N ALA A 390 -12.61 -12.95 -30.71
CA ALA A 390 -13.17 -12.03 -29.73
C ALA A 390 -12.54 -12.19 -28.33
N SER A 391 -12.30 -13.43 -27.89
CA SER A 391 -11.62 -13.69 -26.62
C SER A 391 -10.17 -13.23 -26.63
N GLU A 392 -9.41 -13.53 -27.67
CA GLU A 392 -8.01 -13.09 -27.80
C GLU A 392 -7.88 -11.56 -27.82
N VAL A 393 -8.79 -10.85 -28.51
CA VAL A 393 -8.83 -9.39 -28.53
C VAL A 393 -9.18 -8.84 -27.14
N ASN A 394 -10.16 -9.43 -26.47
CA ASN A 394 -10.53 -9.03 -25.10
C ASN A 394 -9.36 -9.20 -24.13
N ASP A 395 -8.70 -10.36 -24.16
CA ASP A 395 -7.58 -10.68 -23.28
C ASP A 395 -6.37 -9.78 -23.55
N LEU A 396 -6.16 -9.43 -24.81
CA LEU A 396 -5.11 -8.49 -25.21
C LEU A 396 -5.41 -7.08 -24.68
N ILE A 397 -6.65 -6.58 -24.83
CA ILE A 397 -7.06 -5.27 -24.29
C ILE A 397 -6.85 -5.25 -22.78
N ILE A 398 -7.33 -6.25 -22.06
CA ILE A 398 -7.16 -6.35 -20.62
C ILE A 398 -5.68 -6.39 -20.23
N SER A 399 -4.88 -7.20 -20.91
CA SER A 399 -3.44 -7.31 -20.63
C SER A 399 -2.68 -6.05 -20.98
N PHE A 400 -3.05 -5.35 -22.04
CA PHE A 400 -2.47 -4.06 -22.42
C PHE A 400 -2.69 -3.02 -21.31
N PHE A 401 -3.92 -2.85 -20.86
CA PHE A 401 -4.20 -1.91 -19.77
C PHE A 401 -3.57 -2.35 -18.45
N ASN A 402 -3.53 -3.63 -18.12
CA ASN A 402 -2.78 -4.11 -16.96
C ASN A 402 -1.28 -3.81 -17.06
N ARG A 403 -0.69 -3.94 -18.24
CA ARG A 403 0.73 -3.63 -18.51
C ARG A 403 1.01 -2.12 -18.48
N VAL A 404 0.15 -1.34 -19.13
CA VAL A 404 0.32 0.12 -19.27
C VAL A 404 -0.05 0.85 -17.98
N ASN A 405 -1.04 0.35 -17.25
CA ASN A 405 -1.56 0.99 -16.03
C ASN A 405 -0.82 0.57 -14.76
N ASN A 406 0.37 0.02 -14.90
CA ASN A 406 1.16 -0.41 -13.75
C ASN A 406 1.87 0.72 -13.03
N ASN A 407 1.92 1.92 -13.60
CA ASN A 407 2.68 3.03 -13.03
C ASN A 407 1.88 4.34 -13.05
N LEU A 408 2.14 5.17 -12.03
CA LEU A 408 1.68 6.55 -11.97
C LEU A 408 2.27 7.38 -13.11
N GLY A 409 1.47 8.27 -13.70
CA GLY A 409 1.90 9.17 -14.76
C GLY A 409 2.29 8.50 -16.08
N GLN A 410 1.94 7.24 -16.27
CA GLN A 410 2.30 6.50 -17.48
C GLN A 410 1.47 6.93 -18.67
N HIS A 411 2.15 7.24 -19.78
CA HIS A 411 1.48 7.58 -21.04
C HIS A 411 0.87 6.34 -21.70
N ILE A 412 -0.32 6.49 -22.26
CA ILE A 412 -1.03 5.45 -23.00
C ILE A 412 -0.91 5.74 -24.49
N ASN A 413 -0.35 4.79 -25.24
CA ASN A 413 -0.24 4.87 -26.68
C ASN A 413 -1.32 4.00 -27.34
N VAL A 414 -2.38 4.64 -27.84
CA VAL A 414 -3.51 3.97 -28.50
C VAL A 414 -3.07 3.26 -29.77
N ASN A 415 -2.14 3.83 -30.53
CA ASN A 415 -1.65 3.22 -31.77
C ASN A 415 -0.92 1.89 -31.50
N GLN A 416 -0.23 1.79 -30.35
CA GLN A 416 0.39 0.53 -29.95
C GLN A 416 -0.68 -0.53 -29.66
N LEU A 417 -1.75 -0.18 -28.97
CA LEU A 417 -2.87 -1.08 -28.74
C LEU A 417 -3.49 -1.59 -30.03
N VAL A 418 -3.74 -0.69 -30.99
CA VAL A 418 -4.27 -1.05 -32.31
C VAL A 418 -3.31 -1.97 -33.05
N THR A 419 -2.01 -1.69 -33.04
CA THR A 419 -0.98 -2.52 -33.67
C THR A 419 -0.91 -3.91 -33.01
N ASP A 420 -0.97 -3.98 -31.69
CA ASP A 420 -0.96 -5.26 -30.96
C ASP A 420 -2.20 -6.11 -31.30
N ILE A 421 -3.37 -5.47 -31.47
CA ILE A 421 -4.62 -6.16 -31.88
C ILE A 421 -4.52 -6.67 -33.33
N LEU A 422 -3.99 -5.86 -34.25
CA LEU A 422 -3.79 -6.26 -35.65
C LEU A 422 -2.73 -7.38 -35.81
N ALA A 423 -1.88 -7.57 -34.83
CA ALA A 423 -0.92 -8.68 -34.80
C ALA A 423 -1.56 -10.04 -34.41
N ILE A 424 -2.81 -10.04 -33.92
CA ILE A 424 -3.55 -11.27 -33.62
C ILE A 424 -3.86 -11.99 -34.94
N GLU A 425 -3.49 -13.28 -35.04
CA GLU A 425 -3.79 -14.11 -36.21
C GLU A 425 -5.31 -14.15 -36.48
N GLY A 426 -5.71 -13.72 -37.66
CA GLY A 426 -7.10 -13.70 -38.11
C GLY A 426 -7.79 -12.37 -37.95
N VAL A 427 -7.12 -11.34 -37.49
CA VAL A 427 -7.60 -9.95 -37.45
C VAL A 427 -7.04 -9.19 -38.64
N ALA A 428 -7.92 -8.73 -39.54
CA ALA A 428 -7.52 -7.93 -40.70
C ALA A 428 -7.60 -6.42 -40.41
N HIS A 429 -8.61 -6.00 -39.66
CA HIS A 429 -8.86 -4.60 -39.39
C HIS A 429 -9.69 -4.43 -38.11
N ILE A 430 -9.62 -3.23 -37.50
CA ILE A 430 -10.39 -2.89 -36.30
C ILE A 430 -11.04 -1.51 -36.46
N ALA A 431 -12.30 -1.40 -36.06
CA ALA A 431 -13.05 -0.16 -36.05
C ALA A 431 -13.99 -0.09 -34.81
N THR A 432 -14.53 1.06 -34.56
CA THR A 432 -15.50 1.29 -33.47
C THR A 432 -16.85 1.66 -34.11
N ARG A 433 -17.94 0.99 -33.70
CA ARG A 433 -19.28 1.28 -34.11
C ARG A 433 -20.10 1.91 -33.01
N ILE A 434 -20.84 2.97 -33.36
CA ILE A 434 -21.80 3.64 -32.50
C ILE A 434 -23.18 3.08 -32.82
N ASN A 435 -23.80 2.35 -31.88
CA ASN A 435 -25.04 1.62 -32.09
C ASN A 435 -26.22 2.55 -32.47
N ASP A 436 -26.38 3.68 -31.79
CA ASP A 436 -27.50 4.59 -31.99
C ASP A 436 -27.47 5.29 -33.35
N ALA A 437 -26.28 5.61 -33.85
CA ALA A 437 -26.11 6.30 -35.14
C ALA A 437 -25.73 5.36 -36.28
N ASN A 438 -25.48 4.08 -35.99
CA ASN A 438 -24.92 3.11 -36.95
C ASN A 438 -23.67 3.63 -37.71
N THR A 439 -22.93 4.53 -37.07
CA THR A 439 -21.74 5.15 -37.62
C THR A 439 -20.51 4.33 -37.23
N ILE A 440 -19.62 4.12 -38.21
CA ILE A 440 -18.36 3.42 -38.00
C ILE A 440 -17.25 4.46 -38.00
N VAL A 441 -16.42 4.39 -36.97
CA VAL A 441 -15.19 5.19 -36.81
C VAL A 441 -13.99 4.26 -36.89
N GLU A 442 -13.04 4.58 -37.75
CA GLU A 442 -11.84 3.81 -37.97
C GLU A 442 -10.95 3.77 -36.71
N GLY A 443 -10.47 2.58 -36.39
CA GLY A 443 -9.61 2.35 -35.22
C GLY A 443 -10.36 2.36 -33.89
N LEU A 444 -9.64 2.66 -32.82
CA LEU A 444 -10.15 2.74 -31.46
C LEU A 444 -10.15 4.18 -30.97
N GLN A 445 -11.21 4.60 -30.31
CA GLN A 445 -11.27 5.83 -29.55
C GLN A 445 -11.32 5.52 -28.07
N LEU A 446 -10.43 6.14 -27.30
CA LEU A 446 -10.42 6.02 -25.86
C LEU A 446 -11.08 7.23 -25.22
N LEU A 447 -11.85 6.96 -24.21
CA LEU A 447 -12.42 7.94 -23.30
C LEU A 447 -11.70 7.84 -21.97
N MET A 448 -11.26 8.98 -21.44
CA MET A 448 -10.65 9.06 -20.12
C MET A 448 -11.39 10.09 -19.28
N TRP A 449 -11.65 9.78 -18.04
CA TRP A 449 -12.26 10.71 -17.09
C TRP A 449 -11.76 10.49 -15.67
N ASN A 450 -11.88 11.54 -14.84
CA ASN A 450 -11.63 11.40 -13.42
C ASN A 450 -12.79 10.63 -12.78
N LEU A 451 -12.48 9.57 -12.03
CA LEU A 451 -13.50 8.75 -11.38
C LEU A 451 -14.33 9.54 -10.35
N ALA A 452 -13.73 10.52 -9.68
CA ALA A 452 -14.42 11.36 -8.71
C ALA A 452 -15.31 12.44 -9.36
N TYR A 453 -15.02 12.82 -10.61
CA TYR A 453 -15.71 13.88 -11.34
C TYR A 453 -16.05 13.45 -12.78
N PRO A 454 -17.01 12.54 -12.98
CA PRO A 454 -17.30 11.96 -14.31
C PRO A 454 -17.84 12.96 -15.35
N SER A 455 -18.29 14.13 -14.91
CA SER A 455 -18.79 15.18 -15.82
C SER A 455 -17.70 15.87 -16.64
N PHE A 456 -16.45 15.73 -16.25
CA PHE A 456 -15.29 16.28 -16.94
C PHE A 456 -14.57 15.16 -17.70
N THR A 457 -15.00 14.89 -18.92
CA THR A 457 -14.45 13.82 -19.75
C THR A 457 -13.61 14.38 -20.88
N THR A 458 -12.54 13.68 -21.21
CA THR A 458 -11.66 14.02 -22.32
C THR A 458 -11.51 12.79 -23.21
N SER A 459 -11.65 12.92 -24.54
CA SER A 459 -11.41 11.81 -25.44
C SER A 459 -10.09 11.96 -26.17
N PHE A 460 -9.40 10.83 -26.41
CA PHE A 460 -8.11 10.79 -27.07
C PHE A 460 -8.10 9.68 -28.12
N SER A 461 -7.49 9.97 -29.26
CA SER A 461 -7.40 9.00 -30.36
C SER A 461 -5.99 8.45 -30.59
N THR A 462 -4.98 9.07 -30.05
CA THR A 462 -3.57 8.69 -30.32
C THR A 462 -2.75 8.43 -29.05
N ASN A 463 -2.42 9.46 -28.28
CA ASN A 463 -1.65 9.33 -27.06
C ASN A 463 -2.34 10.06 -25.92
N ILE A 464 -2.41 9.41 -24.77
CA ILE A 464 -2.89 10.00 -23.53
C ILE A 464 -1.67 10.29 -22.65
N THR A 465 -1.49 11.55 -22.33
CA THR A 465 -0.46 12.00 -21.38
C THR A 465 -1.11 12.19 -20.02
N LEU A 466 -0.48 11.64 -18.98
CA LEU A 466 -0.96 11.71 -17.61
C LEU A 466 0.05 12.46 -16.75
N GLU A 467 -0.45 13.20 -15.77
CA GLU A 467 0.37 13.79 -14.74
C GLU A 467 0.87 12.71 -13.76
N LYS A 468 2.03 12.93 -13.13
CA LYS A 468 2.68 11.93 -12.26
C LYS A 468 1.80 11.42 -11.10
N PHE A 469 0.82 12.20 -10.65
CA PHE A 469 -0.11 11.81 -9.60
C PHE A 469 -1.35 11.08 -10.10
N GLN A 470 -1.52 10.92 -11.41
CA GLN A 470 -2.66 10.25 -12.03
C GLN A 470 -2.34 8.79 -12.30
N PHE A 471 -3.28 7.93 -11.93
CA PHE A 471 -3.19 6.49 -12.16
C PHE A 471 -4.32 6.02 -13.07
N PRO A 472 -4.02 5.61 -14.31
CA PRO A 472 -5.03 5.15 -15.25
C PRO A 472 -5.42 3.70 -14.97
N PHE A 473 -6.67 3.36 -15.22
CA PHE A 473 -7.16 1.98 -15.15
C PHE A 473 -8.31 1.74 -16.11
N LEU A 474 -8.45 0.49 -16.60
CA LEU A 474 -9.56 0.08 -17.44
C LEU A 474 -10.86 0.04 -16.62
N TYR A 475 -11.89 0.80 -17.06
CA TYR A 475 -13.15 0.88 -16.34
C TYR A 475 -14.00 -0.37 -16.51
N THR A 476 -14.15 -0.85 -17.74
CA THR A 476 -14.90 -2.07 -18.04
C THR A 476 -13.99 -3.29 -17.89
N PRO A 477 -14.28 -4.20 -16.94
CA PRO A 477 -13.38 -5.32 -16.63
C PRO A 477 -13.30 -6.40 -17.73
N SER A 478 -14.28 -6.40 -18.64
CA SER A 478 -14.32 -7.31 -19.80
C SER A 478 -15.06 -6.65 -20.96
N MET A 479 -14.41 -6.63 -22.12
CA MET A 479 -14.94 -6.06 -23.35
C MET A 479 -15.69 -7.07 -24.23
N ILE A 480 -15.74 -8.35 -23.83
CA ILE A 480 -16.22 -9.44 -24.70
C ILE A 480 -17.65 -9.24 -25.21
N SER A 481 -18.53 -8.65 -24.42
CA SER A 481 -19.92 -8.33 -24.83
C SER A 481 -20.02 -7.17 -25.84
N ARG A 482 -18.94 -6.41 -25.99
CA ARG A 482 -18.84 -5.24 -26.86
C ARG A 482 -18.01 -5.51 -28.12
N ILE A 483 -17.35 -6.68 -28.20
CA ILE A 483 -16.58 -7.09 -29.38
C ILE A 483 -17.49 -7.87 -30.33
N THR A 484 -17.54 -7.43 -31.58
CA THR A 484 -18.24 -8.11 -32.66
C THR A 484 -17.26 -8.41 -33.77
N VAL A 485 -17.12 -9.69 -34.12
CA VAL A 485 -16.29 -10.14 -35.24
C VAL A 485 -17.16 -10.13 -36.51
N VAL A 486 -16.66 -9.51 -37.58
CA VAL A 486 -17.36 -9.28 -38.84
C VAL A 486 -16.59 -9.88 -40.02
#